data_eb0beb21bc0280c0f00c4b8b12be2819
#
_entry.id   eb0beb21bc0280c0f00c4b8b12be2819
#
_cell.length_a   1.000
_cell.length_b   1.000
_cell.length_c   1.000
_cell.angle_alpha   90.00
_cell.angle_beta   90.00
_cell.angle_gamma   90.00
#
_symmetry.space_group_name_H-M   'P 1'
#
loop_
_entity.id
_entity.type
_entity.pdbx_description
1 polymer ?
#
loop_
_entity_poly.entity_id
_entity_poly.type
_entity_poly.pdbx_seq_one_letter_code
_entity_poly.pdbx_strand_id
1 'polypeptide(L)'
;SKNTEKEARKNYIFQKHGITSAEFDSSMVWYTRESKELMSIYENLNKRFKREYEHVERLLESREEANTRSFASGDTVDVWMKENILWFTKSPLNNRLTFEIKADSTFHPRDAFDWNMDWYFMAEGEAIMGLNVIYDNDSVIGITKSITESGSQCIYLHTDSAYNIKSLNGFVYVPQNQAKQPNILLHKINLTRYHMPEPKDSLSTDSISTTEEIKKEAPKKQPSTRKEKARNARIEKAKR
;
A
#
# COMPACT_ATOMS: atom_id res chain seq x y z
N SER A 1 15.77 27.84 -0.64
CA SER A 1 15.04 28.75 0.26
C SER A 1 13.55 28.51 0.13
N LYS A 2 12.80 28.50 1.26
CA LYS A 2 11.32 28.30 1.28
C LYS A 2 10.55 29.31 0.40
N ASN A 3 11.11 30.48 0.16
CA ASN A 3 10.48 31.50 -0.68
C ASN A 3 10.57 31.18 -2.17
N THR A 4 11.70 30.67 -2.64
CA THR A 4 11.87 30.26 -4.06
C THR A 4 10.93 29.11 -4.44
N GLU A 5 10.65 28.21 -3.53
CA GLU A 5 9.70 27.11 -3.76
C GLU A 5 8.24 27.61 -3.85
N LYS A 6 7.84 28.53 -2.97
CA LYS A 6 6.50 29.15 -3.04
C LYS A 6 6.28 29.91 -4.35
N GLU A 7 7.28 30.68 -4.79
CA GLU A 7 7.21 31.39 -6.05
C GLU A 7 7.15 30.45 -7.26
N ALA A 8 7.93 29.38 -7.25
CA ALA A 8 7.89 28.38 -8.32
C ALA A 8 6.51 27.70 -8.40
N ARG A 9 5.91 27.34 -7.26
CA ARG A 9 4.54 26.79 -7.22
C ARG A 9 3.50 27.78 -7.69
N LYS A 10 3.59 29.06 -7.29
CA LYS A 10 2.71 30.13 -7.73
C LYS A 10 2.77 30.30 -9.24
N ASN A 11 3.97 30.38 -9.80
CA ASN A 11 4.18 30.52 -11.24
C ASN A 11 3.67 29.31 -12.03
N TYR A 12 3.85 28.10 -11.53
CA TYR A 12 3.28 26.89 -12.12
C TYR A 12 1.75 26.94 -12.18
N ILE A 13 1.08 27.37 -11.10
CA ILE A 13 -0.38 27.51 -11.06
C ILE A 13 -0.84 28.56 -12.06
N PHE A 14 -0.18 29.71 -12.14
CA PHE A 14 -0.52 30.76 -13.08
C PHE A 14 -0.39 30.30 -14.53
N GLN A 15 0.68 29.63 -14.86
CA GLN A 15 0.89 29.04 -16.19
C GLN A 15 -0.16 27.99 -16.53
N LYS A 16 -0.49 27.11 -15.57
CA LYS A 16 -1.50 26.07 -15.74
C LYS A 16 -2.90 26.63 -16.03
N HIS A 17 -3.24 27.76 -15.43
CA HIS A 17 -4.55 28.40 -15.57
C HIS A 17 -4.56 29.54 -16.58
N GLY A 18 -3.45 29.88 -17.22
CA GLY A 18 -3.33 30.92 -18.22
C GLY A 18 -3.57 32.33 -17.66
N ILE A 19 -3.24 32.55 -16.38
CA ILE A 19 -3.41 33.86 -15.70
C ILE A 19 -2.06 34.49 -15.41
N THR A 20 -2.02 35.82 -15.37
CA THR A 20 -0.84 36.59 -14.98
C THR A 20 -0.84 36.89 -13.47
N SER A 21 0.33 37.21 -12.91
CA SER A 21 0.42 37.69 -11.52
C SER A 21 -0.38 38.98 -11.30
N ALA A 22 -0.40 39.89 -12.27
CA ALA A 22 -1.14 41.14 -12.17
C ALA A 22 -2.66 40.95 -12.13
N GLU A 23 -3.19 40.00 -12.92
CA GLU A 23 -4.61 39.63 -12.88
C GLU A 23 -4.98 38.98 -11.56
N PHE A 24 -4.13 38.10 -11.04
CA PHE A 24 -4.34 37.49 -9.74
C PHE A 24 -4.33 38.54 -8.62
N ASP A 25 -3.36 39.44 -8.60
CA ASP A 25 -3.24 40.48 -7.57
C ASP A 25 -4.42 41.44 -7.62
N SER A 26 -4.88 41.81 -8.83
CA SER A 26 -6.08 42.63 -9.03
C SER A 26 -7.34 41.94 -8.52
N SER A 27 -7.50 40.65 -8.81
CA SER A 27 -8.64 39.89 -8.31
C SER A 27 -8.61 39.72 -6.78
N MET A 28 -7.43 39.56 -6.19
CA MET A 28 -7.28 39.49 -4.74
C MET A 28 -7.68 40.80 -4.06
N VAL A 29 -7.32 41.95 -4.63
CA VAL A 29 -7.76 43.28 -4.13
C VAL A 29 -9.28 43.40 -4.20
N TRP A 30 -9.90 42.93 -5.29
CA TRP A 30 -11.36 42.94 -5.41
C TRP A 30 -12.04 42.05 -4.36
N TYR A 31 -11.58 40.79 -4.23
CA TYR A 31 -12.12 39.84 -3.24
C TYR A 31 -11.92 40.28 -1.79
N THR A 32 -10.85 41.03 -1.46
CA THR A 32 -10.69 41.59 -0.12
C THR A 32 -11.71 42.68 0.22
N ARG A 33 -12.26 43.36 -0.79
CA ARG A 33 -13.36 44.33 -0.62
C ARG A 33 -14.72 43.61 -0.54
N GLU A 34 -14.89 42.56 -1.32
CA GLU A 34 -16.10 41.72 -1.36
C GLU A 34 -15.94 40.48 -0.45
N SER A 35 -15.88 40.74 0.86
CA SER A 35 -15.59 39.71 1.86
C SER A 35 -16.55 38.53 1.84
N LYS A 36 -17.81 38.70 1.43
CA LYS A 36 -18.80 37.64 1.28
C LYS A 36 -18.41 36.65 0.21
N GLU A 37 -17.95 37.11 -0.94
CA GLU A 37 -17.49 36.27 -2.05
C GLU A 37 -16.24 35.51 -1.66
N LEU A 38 -15.29 36.19 -1.01
CA LEU A 38 -14.08 35.54 -0.51
C LEU A 38 -14.40 34.42 0.50
N MET A 39 -15.35 34.70 1.41
CA MET A 39 -15.79 33.70 2.39
C MET A 39 -16.44 32.49 1.72
N SER A 40 -17.28 32.71 0.70
CA SER A 40 -17.88 31.64 -0.09
C SER A 40 -16.83 30.74 -0.77
N ILE A 41 -15.77 31.36 -1.32
CA ILE A 41 -14.65 30.61 -1.92
C ILE A 41 -13.94 29.73 -0.87
N TYR A 42 -13.63 30.29 0.30
CA TYR A 42 -13.00 29.51 1.37
C TYR A 42 -13.90 28.39 1.91
N GLU A 43 -15.20 28.63 2.05
CA GLU A 43 -16.14 27.60 2.45
C GLU A 43 -16.20 26.45 1.42
N ASN A 44 -16.26 26.77 0.15
CA ASN A 44 -16.26 25.78 -0.92
C ASN A 44 -14.94 24.99 -0.97
N LEU A 45 -13.82 25.68 -0.77
CA LEU A 45 -12.50 25.05 -0.69
C LEU A 45 -12.41 24.08 0.52
N ASN A 46 -12.86 24.52 1.69
CA ASN A 46 -12.89 23.69 2.89
C ASN A 46 -13.81 22.48 2.71
N LYS A 47 -15.00 22.65 2.12
CA LYS A 47 -15.89 21.52 1.81
C LYS A 47 -15.24 20.51 0.86
N ARG A 48 -14.50 21.00 -0.13
CA ARG A 48 -13.76 20.15 -1.05
C ARG A 48 -12.64 19.39 -0.35
N PHE A 49 -11.78 20.07 0.40
CA PHE A 49 -10.70 19.44 1.15
C PHE A 49 -11.23 18.43 2.18
N LYS A 50 -12.32 18.75 2.87
CA LYS A 50 -12.95 17.82 3.80
C LYS A 50 -13.41 16.54 3.10
N ARG A 51 -14.04 16.63 1.93
CA ARG A 51 -14.45 15.46 1.14
C ARG A 51 -13.24 14.64 0.66
N GLU A 52 -12.19 15.31 0.19
CA GLU A 52 -10.96 14.63 -0.24
C GLU A 52 -10.27 13.93 0.94
N TYR A 53 -10.22 14.59 2.11
CA TYR A 53 -9.71 14.01 3.35
C TYR A 53 -10.51 12.78 3.78
N GLU A 54 -11.83 12.90 3.89
CA GLU A 54 -12.73 11.79 4.26
C GLU A 54 -12.67 10.63 3.24
N HIS A 55 -12.39 10.93 1.96
CA HIS A 55 -12.18 9.90 0.95
C HIS A 55 -10.88 9.14 1.17
N VAL A 56 -9.79 9.85 1.41
CA VAL A 56 -8.48 9.25 1.70
C VAL A 56 -8.53 8.46 3.01
N GLU A 57 -9.17 8.99 4.04
CA GLU A 57 -9.35 8.31 5.33
C GLU A 57 -10.11 6.99 5.16
N ARG A 58 -11.22 6.97 4.42
CA ARG A 58 -11.95 5.73 4.09
C ARG A 58 -11.10 4.73 3.28
N LEU A 59 -10.26 5.20 2.37
CA LEU A 59 -9.33 4.32 1.64
C LEU A 59 -8.27 3.73 2.58
N LEU A 60 -7.78 4.50 3.53
CA LEU A 60 -6.84 4.02 4.56
C LEU A 60 -7.52 3.00 5.47
N GLU A 61 -8.71 3.30 5.99
CA GLU A 61 -9.49 2.38 6.82
C GLU A 61 -9.79 1.07 6.07
N SER A 62 -10.21 1.14 4.81
CA SER A 62 -10.47 -0.06 4.00
C SER A 62 -9.19 -0.88 3.74
N ARG A 63 -8.04 -0.23 3.63
CA ARG A 63 -6.73 -0.88 3.50
C ARG A 63 -6.30 -1.52 4.82
N GLU A 64 -6.50 -0.82 5.93
CA GLU A 64 -6.22 -1.34 7.28
C GLU A 64 -7.14 -2.51 7.62
N GLU A 65 -8.44 -2.43 7.30
CA GLU A 65 -9.38 -3.54 7.47
C GLU A 65 -9.03 -4.75 6.59
N ALA A 66 -8.61 -4.54 5.34
CA ALA A 66 -8.15 -5.61 4.46
C ALA A 66 -6.88 -6.27 5.01
N ASN A 67 -5.94 -5.47 5.52
CA ASN A 67 -4.73 -5.96 6.17
C ASN A 67 -5.07 -6.69 7.49
N THR A 68 -5.97 -6.15 8.31
CA THR A 68 -6.37 -6.75 9.59
C THR A 68 -7.10 -8.09 9.38
N ARG A 69 -7.90 -8.21 8.34
CA ARG A 69 -8.55 -9.50 7.98
C ARG A 69 -7.57 -10.54 7.48
N SER A 70 -6.48 -10.13 6.84
CA SER A 70 -5.40 -11.01 6.38
C SER A 70 -4.47 -11.45 7.52
N PHE A 71 -4.36 -10.67 8.59
CA PHE A 71 -3.38 -10.85 9.67
C PHE A 71 -4.05 -10.91 11.04
N ALA A 72 -5.11 -11.72 11.17
CA ALA A 72 -5.77 -11.96 12.45
C ALA A 72 -4.84 -12.73 13.41
N SER A 73 -4.05 -12.01 14.18
CA SER A 73 -3.12 -12.47 15.22
C SER A 73 -1.64 -12.31 14.87
N GLY A 74 -1.14 -11.13 14.97
CA GLY A 74 0.30 -10.98 14.86
C GLY A 74 0.73 -9.59 15.28
N ASP A 75 1.82 -9.54 15.95
CA ASP A 75 2.52 -8.33 16.30
C ASP A 75 2.90 -7.59 15.01
N THR A 76 2.18 -6.50 14.73
CA THR A 76 2.51 -5.62 13.61
C THR A 76 3.39 -4.51 14.13
N VAL A 77 4.64 -4.47 13.68
CA VAL A 77 5.64 -3.52 14.19
C VAL A 77 6.26 -2.74 13.04
N ASP A 78 6.32 -1.42 13.18
CA ASP A 78 7.15 -0.59 12.32
C ASP A 78 8.62 -0.76 12.73
N VAL A 79 9.42 -1.30 11.82
CA VAL A 79 10.86 -1.55 12.02
C VAL A 79 11.73 -0.52 11.31
N TRP A 80 11.15 0.54 10.74
CA TRP A 80 11.89 1.62 10.11
C TRP A 80 12.55 2.51 11.14
N MET A 81 13.88 2.61 11.10
CA MET A 81 14.68 3.36 12.08
C MET A 81 15.37 4.60 11.50
N LYS A 82 15.15 4.90 10.22
CA LYS A 82 15.79 6.03 9.53
C LYS A 82 14.81 7.18 9.32
N GLU A 83 15.29 8.24 8.67
CA GLU A 83 14.49 9.41 8.34
C GLU A 83 13.31 9.03 7.42
N ASN A 84 12.15 9.63 7.68
CA ASN A 84 10.93 9.40 6.89
C ASN A 84 10.86 10.26 5.61
N ILE A 85 11.87 11.12 5.39
CA ILE A 85 11.99 11.99 4.23
C ILE A 85 13.43 11.90 3.72
N LEU A 86 13.58 11.54 2.46
CA LEU A 86 14.88 11.43 1.80
C LEU A 86 14.85 12.16 0.45
N TRP A 87 15.95 12.81 0.14
CA TRP A 87 16.10 13.55 -1.09
C TRP A 87 17.25 13.01 -1.91
N PHE A 88 16.96 12.45 -3.08
CA PHE A 88 17.97 12.04 -4.03
C PHE A 88 18.24 13.14 -5.05
N THR A 89 19.50 13.44 -5.27
CA THR A 89 19.94 14.46 -6.22
C THR A 89 20.75 13.83 -7.33
N LYS A 90 21.11 14.65 -8.33
CA LYS A 90 22.01 14.25 -9.42
C LYS A 90 23.44 13.90 -8.96
N SER A 91 23.76 14.13 -7.69
CA SER A 91 25.09 13.84 -7.14
C SER A 91 25.28 12.34 -6.94
N PRO A 92 26.43 11.79 -7.39
CA PRO A 92 26.76 10.38 -7.13
C PRO A 92 26.83 10.02 -5.64
N LEU A 93 27.04 11.01 -4.79
CA LEU A 93 27.10 10.83 -3.35
C LEU A 93 25.73 10.70 -2.69
N ASN A 94 24.67 11.09 -3.40
CA ASN A 94 23.30 11.12 -2.87
C ASN A 94 22.30 10.50 -3.85
N ASN A 95 22.65 9.36 -4.44
CA ASN A 95 21.84 8.62 -5.39
C ASN A 95 21.41 7.24 -4.88
N ARG A 96 21.72 6.91 -3.64
CA ARG A 96 21.38 5.62 -3.05
C ARG A 96 21.05 5.74 -1.56
N LEU A 97 20.13 4.91 -1.13
CA LEU A 97 19.86 4.57 0.25
C LEU A 97 20.16 3.09 0.43
N THR A 98 20.79 2.71 1.52
CA THR A 98 20.91 1.31 1.94
C THR A 98 20.64 1.21 3.43
N PHE A 99 20.03 0.11 3.84
CA PHE A 99 19.88 -0.21 5.24
C PHE A 99 20.02 -1.72 5.49
N GLU A 100 20.42 -2.06 6.69
CA GLU A 100 20.46 -3.40 7.21
C GLU A 100 19.84 -3.40 8.60
N ILE A 101 18.90 -4.30 8.85
CA ILE A 101 18.31 -4.56 10.15
C ILE A 101 18.67 -5.99 10.51
N LYS A 102 19.49 -6.16 11.55
CA LYS A 102 19.81 -7.47 12.07
C LYS A 102 18.62 -8.02 12.81
N ALA A 103 18.27 -9.27 12.54
CA ALA A 103 17.20 -9.94 13.24
C ALA A 103 17.55 -10.10 14.72
N ASP A 104 16.60 -9.79 15.56
CA ASP A 104 16.63 -10.03 17.00
C ASP A 104 15.65 -11.15 17.38
N SER A 105 15.43 -11.37 18.68
CA SER A 105 14.52 -12.39 19.20
C SER A 105 13.04 -12.19 18.81
N THR A 106 12.71 -11.04 18.22
CA THR A 106 11.33 -10.72 17.77
C THR A 106 11.06 -11.09 16.32
N PHE A 107 12.10 -11.47 15.56
CA PHE A 107 11.96 -11.94 14.18
C PHE A 107 11.71 -13.46 14.18
N HIS A 108 10.69 -13.88 13.48
CA HIS A 108 10.29 -15.27 13.40
C HIS A 108 10.28 -15.76 11.94
N PRO A 109 10.46 -17.08 11.73
CA PRO A 109 10.18 -17.66 10.43
C PRO A 109 8.77 -17.32 9.96
N ARG A 110 8.57 -17.07 8.66
CA ARG A 110 7.30 -16.68 8.04
C ARG A 110 6.90 -15.22 8.28
N ASP A 111 7.70 -14.39 8.91
CA ASP A 111 7.43 -12.97 8.96
C ASP A 111 7.29 -12.41 7.54
N ALA A 112 6.39 -11.46 7.38
CA ALA A 112 6.23 -10.71 6.15
C ALA A 112 6.62 -9.25 6.37
N PHE A 113 7.17 -8.63 5.34
CA PHE A 113 7.64 -7.26 5.39
C PHE A 113 6.96 -6.45 4.29
N ASP A 114 6.36 -5.33 4.66
CA ASP A 114 5.80 -4.33 3.74
C ASP A 114 6.61 -3.04 3.84
N TRP A 115 7.41 -2.78 2.83
CA TRP A 115 8.19 -1.56 2.73
C TRP A 115 7.52 -0.61 1.75
N ASN A 116 6.90 0.43 2.26
CA ASN A 116 6.15 1.40 1.47
C ASN A 116 6.70 2.81 1.64
N MET A 117 6.55 3.62 0.60
CA MET A 117 6.93 5.03 0.56
C MET A 117 6.25 5.76 -0.59
N ASP A 118 6.11 7.07 -0.43
CA ASP A 118 5.61 7.94 -1.47
C ASP A 118 6.78 8.55 -2.26
N TRP A 119 6.71 8.40 -3.58
CA TRP A 119 7.71 8.88 -4.54
C TRP A 119 7.25 10.15 -5.23
N TYR A 120 8.14 11.11 -5.33
CA TYR A 120 7.91 12.32 -6.11
C TYR A 120 9.09 12.59 -7.03
N PHE A 121 8.87 12.35 -8.32
CA PHE A 121 9.85 12.60 -9.39
C PHE A 121 9.71 14.04 -9.89
N MET A 122 10.77 14.82 -9.87
CA MET A 122 10.78 16.20 -10.41
C MET A 122 11.07 16.26 -11.90
N ALA A 123 11.53 15.16 -12.48
CA ALA A 123 11.74 14.96 -13.91
C ALA A 123 11.57 13.49 -14.23
N GLU A 124 11.34 13.18 -15.50
CA GLU A 124 11.31 11.79 -15.98
C GLU A 124 12.61 11.07 -15.63
N GLY A 125 12.51 9.85 -15.17
CA GLY A 125 13.64 9.00 -14.82
C GLY A 125 13.19 7.72 -14.14
N GLU A 126 14.17 6.95 -13.72
CA GLU A 126 13.99 5.63 -13.13
C GLU A 126 14.74 5.57 -11.79
N ALA A 127 14.13 4.90 -10.84
CA ALA A 127 14.77 4.49 -9.61
C ALA A 127 14.47 3.01 -9.35
N ILE A 128 15.34 2.34 -8.65
CA ILE A 128 15.21 0.92 -8.31
C ILE A 128 15.13 0.81 -6.80
N MET A 129 14.10 0.13 -6.30
CA MET A 129 14.02 -0.25 -4.90
C MET A 129 14.09 -1.77 -4.76
N GLY A 130 14.72 -2.26 -3.70
CA GLY A 130 14.84 -3.68 -3.45
C GLY A 130 14.83 -3.98 -1.96
N LEU A 131 14.20 -5.09 -1.60
CA LEU A 131 14.12 -5.61 -0.24
C LEU A 131 14.53 -7.08 -0.24
N ASN A 132 15.49 -7.44 0.62
CA ASN A 132 16.05 -8.78 0.69
C ASN A 132 16.10 -9.27 2.14
N VAL A 133 15.81 -10.54 2.34
CA VAL A 133 16.01 -11.24 3.61
C VAL A 133 17.15 -12.25 3.45
N ILE A 134 18.09 -12.21 4.38
CA ILE A 134 19.16 -13.20 4.51
C ILE A 134 18.79 -14.14 5.66
N TYR A 135 18.87 -15.41 5.42
CA TYR A 135 18.60 -16.46 6.42
C TYR A 135 19.87 -16.92 7.14
N ASP A 136 19.70 -17.68 8.21
CA ASP A 136 20.79 -18.29 9.01
C ASP A 136 21.69 -19.23 8.22
N ASN A 137 21.15 -19.84 7.16
CA ASN A 137 21.89 -20.68 6.22
C ASN A 137 22.57 -19.89 5.08
N ASP A 138 22.62 -18.55 5.18
CA ASP A 138 23.15 -17.62 4.19
C ASP A 138 22.40 -17.62 2.82
N SER A 139 21.25 -18.28 2.73
CA SER A 139 20.37 -18.12 1.57
C SER A 139 19.69 -16.77 1.59
N VAL A 140 19.33 -16.25 0.41
CA VAL A 140 18.75 -14.91 0.25
C VAL A 140 17.49 -15.00 -0.58
N ILE A 141 16.43 -14.38 -0.09
CA ILE A 141 15.25 -14.08 -0.91
C ILE A 141 15.09 -12.58 -1.03
N GLY A 142 14.54 -12.11 -2.14
CA GLY A 142 14.33 -10.68 -2.30
C GLY A 142 13.48 -10.34 -3.49
N ILE A 143 12.99 -9.10 -3.46
CA ILE A 143 12.20 -8.49 -4.53
C ILE A 143 12.84 -7.17 -4.91
N THR A 144 12.96 -6.95 -6.21
CA THR A 144 13.44 -5.68 -6.78
C THR A 144 12.37 -5.13 -7.70
N LYS A 145 12.12 -3.82 -7.60
CA LYS A 145 11.10 -3.10 -8.38
C LYS A 145 11.71 -1.85 -8.99
N SER A 146 11.46 -1.65 -10.29
CA SER A 146 11.75 -0.39 -10.96
C SER A 146 10.59 0.58 -10.81
N ILE A 147 10.88 1.83 -10.49
CA ILE A 147 9.91 2.91 -10.25
C ILE A 147 10.22 4.03 -11.23
N THR A 148 9.23 4.39 -12.05
CA THR A 148 9.35 5.42 -13.08
C THR A 148 8.39 6.58 -12.91
N GLU A 149 7.42 6.44 -11.99
CA GLU A 149 6.34 7.40 -11.81
C GLU A 149 6.21 7.82 -10.34
N SER A 150 5.72 9.04 -10.14
CA SER A 150 5.36 9.55 -8.82
C SER A 150 4.13 8.85 -8.28
N GLY A 151 4.12 8.58 -6.98
CA GLY A 151 3.01 7.95 -6.28
C GLY A 151 3.47 7.04 -5.14
N SER A 152 2.54 6.40 -4.48
CA SER A 152 2.84 5.44 -3.42
C SER A 152 3.27 4.11 -4.02
N GLN A 153 4.41 3.59 -3.58
CA GLN A 153 4.97 2.32 -4.02
C GLN A 153 5.34 1.47 -2.82
N CYS A 154 5.08 0.17 -2.94
CA CYS A 154 5.45 -0.79 -1.90
C CYS A 154 6.15 -2.01 -2.48
N ILE A 155 6.95 -2.66 -1.62
CA ILE A 155 7.43 -4.03 -1.79
C ILE A 155 6.93 -4.83 -0.61
N TYR A 156 6.20 -5.90 -0.92
CA TYR A 156 5.76 -6.89 0.05
C TYR A 156 6.60 -8.16 -0.12
N LEU A 157 7.32 -8.55 0.93
CA LEU A 157 8.19 -9.73 0.94
C LEU A 157 7.74 -10.68 2.05
N HIS A 158 7.38 -11.89 1.67
CA HIS A 158 7.05 -12.97 2.60
C HIS A 158 8.25 -13.91 2.75
N THR A 159 8.61 -14.27 3.99
CA THR A 159 9.74 -15.14 4.26
C THR A 159 9.34 -16.61 4.33
N ASP A 160 10.31 -17.50 4.13
CA ASP A 160 10.12 -18.93 4.25
C ASP A 160 9.94 -19.34 5.72
N SER A 161 9.20 -20.42 5.94
CA SER A 161 8.97 -21.02 7.25
C SER A 161 10.12 -21.95 7.71
N ALA A 162 10.98 -22.36 6.79
CA ALA A 162 12.00 -23.38 7.06
C ALA A 162 13.26 -22.82 7.72
N TYR A 163 13.50 -21.51 7.64
CA TYR A 163 14.75 -20.90 8.07
C TYR A 163 14.51 -19.69 8.96
N ASN A 164 15.43 -19.44 9.89
CA ASN A 164 15.40 -18.22 10.70
C ASN A 164 15.95 -17.04 9.92
N ILE A 165 15.38 -15.87 10.15
CA ILE A 165 15.84 -14.64 9.55
C ILE A 165 17.11 -14.19 10.27
N LYS A 166 18.18 -13.93 9.51
CA LYS A 166 19.45 -13.39 10.01
C LYS A 166 19.49 -11.86 9.90
N SER A 167 19.08 -11.33 8.74
CA SER A 167 18.95 -9.88 8.54
C SER A 167 17.99 -9.54 7.42
N LEU A 168 17.42 -8.34 7.52
CA LEU A 168 16.59 -7.69 6.49
C LEU A 168 17.40 -6.53 5.90
N ASN A 169 17.59 -6.53 4.59
CA ASN A 169 18.34 -5.52 3.87
C ASN A 169 17.49 -4.87 2.81
N GLY A 170 17.61 -3.57 2.66
CA GLY A 170 16.91 -2.86 1.61
C GLY A 170 17.77 -1.78 0.96
N PHE A 171 17.44 -1.44 -0.26
CA PHE A 171 18.08 -0.37 -0.98
C PHE A 171 17.13 0.39 -1.89
N VAL A 172 17.42 1.66 -2.07
CA VAL A 172 16.92 2.49 -3.17
C VAL A 172 18.13 2.98 -3.94
N TYR A 173 18.09 2.89 -5.26
CA TYR A 173 19.17 3.33 -6.13
C TYR A 173 18.62 4.10 -7.33
N VAL A 174 19.19 5.27 -7.60
CA VAL A 174 18.89 6.08 -8.78
C VAL A 174 20.05 5.95 -9.77
N PRO A 175 19.87 5.25 -10.91
CA PRO A 175 20.91 5.08 -11.91
C PRO A 175 21.40 6.41 -12.46
N GLN A 176 22.71 6.56 -12.63
CA GLN A 176 23.32 7.80 -13.13
C GLN A 176 23.33 7.94 -14.64
N ASN A 177 23.21 6.83 -15.36
CA ASN A 177 23.32 6.78 -16.82
C ASN A 177 22.03 7.17 -17.54
N GLN A 178 21.11 7.83 -16.86
CA GLN A 178 19.86 8.29 -17.46
C GLN A 178 20.08 9.58 -18.24
N ALA A 179 19.43 9.72 -19.38
CA ALA A 179 19.48 10.94 -20.21
C ALA A 179 19.02 12.19 -19.45
N LYS A 180 18.06 12.02 -18.56
CA LYS A 180 17.60 13.02 -17.57
C LYS A 180 17.76 12.39 -16.19
N GLN A 181 18.61 12.96 -15.35
CA GLN A 181 18.73 12.49 -13.96
C GLN A 181 17.66 13.20 -13.10
N PRO A 182 16.68 12.47 -12.59
CA PRO A 182 15.64 13.08 -11.77
C PRO A 182 16.16 13.46 -10.39
N ASN A 183 15.68 14.59 -9.86
CA ASN A 183 15.68 14.77 -8.42
C ASN A 183 14.43 14.05 -7.89
N ILE A 184 14.59 13.22 -6.88
CA ILE A 184 13.51 12.40 -6.33
C ILE A 184 13.39 12.70 -4.85
N LEU A 185 12.18 13.00 -4.42
CA LEU A 185 11.82 13.10 -3.01
C LEU A 185 11.08 11.82 -2.62
N LEU A 186 11.55 11.15 -1.58
CA LEU A 186 10.85 10.08 -0.88
C LEU A 186 10.28 10.65 0.43
N HIS A 187 9.05 10.30 0.73
CA HIS A 187 8.44 10.65 2.01
C HIS A 187 7.48 9.57 2.50
N LYS A 188 7.11 9.64 3.77
CA LYS A 188 6.29 8.62 4.44
C LYS A 188 6.88 7.21 4.30
N ILE A 189 8.18 7.10 4.48
CA ILE A 189 8.87 5.82 4.43
C ILE A 189 8.47 5.02 5.67
N ASN A 190 7.97 3.83 5.45
CA ASN A 190 7.53 2.92 6.50
C ASN A 190 7.92 1.49 6.13
N LEU A 191 8.42 0.74 7.09
CA LEU A 191 8.75 -0.68 6.93
C LEU A 191 8.06 -1.47 8.04
N THR A 192 6.96 -2.09 7.69
CA THR A 192 6.13 -2.83 8.62
C THR A 192 6.46 -4.31 8.57
N ARG A 193 6.73 -4.91 9.72
CA ARG A 193 6.82 -6.35 9.88
C ARG A 193 5.49 -6.90 10.37
N TYR A 194 5.06 -7.99 9.77
CA TYR A 194 3.87 -8.76 10.16
C TYR A 194 4.29 -10.16 10.57
N HIS A 195 3.90 -10.57 11.76
CA HIS A 195 4.10 -11.94 12.21
C HIS A 195 2.98 -12.83 11.68
N MET A 196 3.31 -13.82 10.87
CA MET A 196 2.34 -14.74 10.29
C MET A 196 2.11 -15.93 11.23
N PRO A 197 0.88 -16.23 11.66
CA PRO A 197 0.59 -17.38 12.49
C PRO A 197 0.93 -18.67 11.76
N GLU A 198 1.37 -19.68 12.52
CA GLU A 198 1.54 -21.03 11.98
C GLU A 198 0.20 -21.54 11.43
N PRO A 199 0.19 -22.21 10.25
CA PRO A 199 -1.00 -22.90 9.82
C PRO A 199 -1.32 -23.94 10.89
N LYS A 200 -2.49 -23.85 11.49
CA LYS A 200 -3.00 -24.92 12.34
C LYS A 200 -3.19 -26.12 11.42
N ASP A 201 -2.23 -27.05 11.47
CA ASP A 201 -2.42 -28.37 10.86
C ASP A 201 -3.63 -29.01 11.52
N SER A 202 -4.75 -28.97 10.80
CA SER A 202 -5.97 -29.70 11.16
C SER A 202 -5.75 -31.19 10.83
N LEU A 203 -4.87 -31.83 11.58
CA LEU A 203 -4.71 -33.29 11.62
C LEU A 203 -4.33 -33.70 13.04
N SER A 204 -5.20 -33.45 14.00
CA SER A 204 -5.27 -34.31 15.15
C SER A 204 -6.03 -35.57 14.73
N THR A 205 -5.28 -36.56 14.27
CA THR A 205 -5.74 -37.92 14.16
C THR A 205 -5.87 -38.46 15.58
N ASP A 206 -7.00 -38.19 16.21
CA ASP A 206 -7.41 -38.94 17.38
C ASP A 206 -7.72 -40.38 16.93
N SER A 207 -6.75 -41.24 17.16
CA SER A 207 -6.91 -42.67 17.13
C SER A 207 -7.86 -43.10 18.25
N ILE A 208 -9.14 -43.24 17.94
CA ILE A 208 -10.07 -44.02 18.75
C ILE A 208 -10.40 -45.29 17.97
N SER A 209 -9.70 -46.32 18.32
CA SER A 209 -10.12 -47.69 18.08
C SER A 209 -11.38 -48.01 18.90
N THR A 210 -12.51 -48.21 18.25
CA THR A 210 -13.56 -49.07 18.77
C THR A 210 -14.36 -49.65 17.60
N THR A 211 -14.25 -50.92 17.46
CA THR A 211 -15.09 -51.81 16.67
C THR A 211 -16.52 -51.69 17.12
N GLU A 212 -17.49 -51.51 16.20
CA GLU A 212 -18.75 -52.23 16.21
C GLU A 212 -19.73 -51.78 15.11
N GLU A 213 -20.11 -52.77 14.37
CA GLU A 213 -21.40 -53.09 13.72
C GLU A 213 -22.02 -52.17 12.65
N ILE A 214 -22.05 -52.79 11.50
CA ILE A 214 -22.82 -52.47 10.28
C ILE A 214 -24.32 -52.54 10.57
N LYS A 215 -25.06 -51.45 10.39
CA LYS A 215 -26.47 -51.50 10.06
C LYS A 215 -26.77 -50.60 8.83
N LYS A 216 -27.17 -51.29 7.74
CA LYS A 216 -27.68 -50.66 6.51
C LYS A 216 -29.02 -50.01 6.82
N GLU A 217 -29.18 -48.75 6.52
CA GLU A 217 -30.48 -48.10 6.32
C GLU A 217 -30.46 -47.24 5.05
N ALA A 218 -31.53 -47.38 4.26
CA ALA A 218 -31.73 -46.86 2.93
C ALA A 218 -32.05 -45.32 2.95
N PRO A 219 -31.81 -44.56 1.88
CA PRO A 219 -31.96 -43.13 1.88
C PRO A 219 -33.43 -42.68 1.81
N LYS A 220 -33.89 -41.87 2.77
CA LYS A 220 -35.18 -41.19 2.77
C LYS A 220 -35.17 -40.01 1.80
N LYS A 221 -36.07 -40.03 0.82
CA LYS A 221 -36.40 -38.92 -0.09
C LYS A 221 -36.94 -37.72 0.71
N GLN A 222 -36.37 -36.56 0.52
CA GLN A 222 -36.95 -35.30 0.99
C GLN A 222 -38.03 -34.79 0.01
N PRO A 223 -39.12 -34.17 0.49
CA PRO A 223 -40.19 -33.69 -0.39
C PRO A 223 -39.84 -32.34 -1.01
N SER A 224 -39.92 -32.24 -2.33
CA SER A 224 -39.72 -30.99 -3.05
C SER A 224 -40.82 -29.99 -2.78
N THR A 225 -40.43 -28.74 -2.53
CA THR A 225 -41.35 -27.65 -2.20
C THR A 225 -42.16 -27.19 -3.42
N ARG A 226 -43.43 -26.81 -3.15
CA ARG A 226 -44.48 -26.40 -4.13
C ARG A 226 -44.04 -25.32 -5.14
N LYS A 227 -42.93 -24.62 -4.89
CA LYS A 227 -42.37 -23.58 -5.79
C LYS A 227 -41.59 -24.13 -6.96
N GLU A 228 -41.00 -25.32 -6.86
CA GLU A 228 -40.19 -25.91 -7.93
C GLU A 228 -41.07 -26.54 -9.02
N LYS A 229 -42.22 -27.11 -8.67
CA LYS A 229 -43.19 -27.62 -9.61
C LYS A 229 -43.83 -26.55 -10.52
N ALA A 230 -43.99 -25.33 -10.01
CA ALA A 230 -44.56 -24.21 -10.77
C ALA A 230 -43.56 -23.62 -11.79
N ARG A 231 -42.27 -23.75 -11.55
CA ARG A 231 -41.21 -23.23 -12.43
C ARG A 231 -41.00 -24.16 -13.65
N ASN A 232 -41.04 -25.47 -13.44
CA ASN A 232 -40.86 -26.45 -14.50
C ASN A 232 -42.06 -26.52 -15.47
N ALA A 233 -43.28 -26.33 -14.97
CA ALA A 233 -44.49 -26.27 -15.82
C ALA A 233 -44.53 -25.00 -16.71
N ARG A 234 -43.82 -23.94 -16.36
CA ARG A 234 -43.74 -22.70 -17.17
C ARG A 234 -42.74 -22.80 -18.32
N ILE A 235 -41.71 -23.62 -18.15
CA ILE A 235 -40.66 -23.84 -19.18
C ILE A 235 -41.19 -24.79 -20.30
N GLU A 236 -42.03 -25.73 -19.96
CA GLU A 236 -42.60 -26.65 -20.94
C GLU A 236 -43.67 -26.00 -21.85
N LYS A 237 -44.40 -24.97 -21.35
CA LYS A 237 -45.35 -24.20 -22.16
C LYS A 237 -44.73 -23.19 -23.12
N ALA A 238 -43.45 -22.88 -23.01
CA ALA A 238 -42.75 -21.96 -23.89
C ALA A 238 -42.00 -22.65 -25.03
N LYS A 239 -42.08 -23.98 -25.13
CA LYS A 239 -41.44 -24.80 -26.20
C LYS A 239 -42.44 -25.50 -27.13
N ARG A 240 -43.70 -25.08 -27.11
CA ARG A 240 -44.72 -25.47 -28.11
C ARG A 240 -45.19 -24.19 -28.89
#